data_71f70eaf7052670698399bf62f582bec
#
_entry.id   71f70eaf7052670698399bf62f582bec
#
_cell.length_a   1.000
_cell.length_b   1.000
_cell.length_c   1.000
_cell.angle_alpha   90.00
_cell.angle_beta   90.00
_cell.angle_gamma   90.00
#
_symmetry.space_group_name_H-M   'P 1'
#
loop_
_entity.id
_entity.type
_entity.pdbx_description
1 polymer ?
#
loop_
_entity_poly.entity_id
_entity_poly.type
_entity_poly.pdbx_seq_one_letter_code
_entity_poly.pdbx_strand_id
1 'polypeptide(L)'
;MDTNRLAHPVSSISNEGALELPAGTSRGETRREFGARLLTSMIAYGLLETLLTRGLLADGDKGTIGKWFAELAEMSNDLHGQKLKDTEFQARMEALYRRVDLSELVKAVRLDDLERATRLPDNGAASVGFDLRNVEGVPAELRFGKQIFCMKQGRSIVPHGHANMCTGFIVLKGTFHGRHYDRVESQPEHYLIKPTIDRTFKAGELSTISDHKDNVHWFEALSETGFVFNVHVVGYDPSIQEPSGRLYLDPNGEKVAGGLIRAKKMSSSECHAKYG
;
A
#
# COMPACT_ATOMS: atom_id res chain seq x y z
N MET A 1 -59.29 15.35 -31.19
CA MET A 1 -60.03 15.93 -30.07
C MET A 1 -58.97 16.37 -29.10
N ASP A 2 -58.65 17.57 -29.32
CA ASP A 2 -58.66 18.78 -28.50
C ASP A 2 -57.58 18.79 -27.44
N THR A 3 -56.50 19.50 -27.75
CA THR A 3 -56.16 20.95 -27.57
C THR A 3 -56.36 21.44 -26.15
N ASN A 4 -55.29 21.82 -25.45
CA ASN A 4 -55.15 23.24 -25.16
C ASN A 4 -53.73 23.61 -24.67
N ARG A 5 -53.13 24.53 -25.40
CA ARG A 5 -52.08 25.45 -25.06
C ARG A 5 -52.49 26.34 -23.89
N LEU A 6 -51.54 26.73 -23.07
CA LEU A 6 -51.44 28.11 -22.60
C LEU A 6 -49.95 28.43 -22.31
N ALA A 7 -49.53 29.47 -22.99
CA ALA A 7 -48.21 30.10 -22.91
C ALA A 7 -48.33 31.41 -22.09
N HIS A 8 -47.18 31.79 -21.51
CA HIS A 8 -46.69 33.15 -21.18
C HIS A 8 -47.04 33.76 -19.79
N PRO A 9 -46.25 34.71 -19.30
CA PRO A 9 -45.15 35.46 -19.94
C PRO A 9 -43.85 35.58 -19.18
N VAL A 10 -42.85 36.02 -19.92
CA VAL A 10 -41.56 36.57 -19.53
C VAL A 10 -41.71 37.83 -18.67
N SER A 11 -40.93 37.94 -17.60
CA SER A 11 -40.64 39.22 -16.95
C SER A 11 -39.14 39.35 -16.75
N SER A 12 -38.58 40.25 -17.53
CA SER A 12 -37.25 40.80 -17.39
C SER A 12 -37.17 41.68 -16.16
N ILE A 13 -36.20 41.42 -15.28
CA ILE A 13 -35.71 42.41 -14.35
C ILE A 13 -34.18 42.42 -14.44
N SER A 14 -33.70 43.46 -15.11
CA SER A 14 -32.33 43.94 -15.02
C SER A 14 -32.11 44.50 -13.63
N ASN A 15 -31.04 44.09 -12.96
CA ASN A 15 -30.45 44.93 -11.93
C ASN A 15 -28.92 44.75 -11.95
N GLU A 16 -28.28 45.80 -12.42
CA GLU A 16 -26.86 46.04 -12.28
C GLU A 16 -26.54 46.20 -10.79
N GLY A 17 -25.58 45.44 -10.34
CA GLY A 17 -24.97 45.58 -9.02
C GLY A 17 -23.53 45.08 -9.12
N ALA A 18 -22.68 45.91 -9.67
CA ALA A 18 -21.22 45.69 -9.66
C ALA A 18 -20.73 45.74 -8.21
N LEU A 19 -20.40 44.59 -7.64
CA LEU A 19 -19.60 44.50 -6.43
C LEU A 19 -18.13 44.58 -6.83
N GLU A 20 -17.52 45.72 -6.62
CA GLU A 20 -16.07 45.91 -6.67
C GLU A 20 -15.41 45.01 -5.61
N LEU A 21 -14.68 44.03 -6.06
CA LEU A 21 -13.74 43.27 -5.23
C LEU A 21 -12.54 44.18 -4.93
N PRO A 22 -12.08 44.29 -3.69
CA PRO A 22 -10.88 45.04 -3.37
C PRO A 22 -9.67 44.38 -4.05
N ALA A 23 -8.90 45.16 -4.76
CA ALA A 23 -7.63 44.78 -5.36
C ALA A 23 -6.68 44.31 -4.25
N GLY A 24 -6.63 42.99 -4.05
CA GLY A 24 -5.60 42.34 -3.24
C GLY A 24 -4.28 42.45 -3.97
N THR A 25 -3.42 43.33 -3.54
CA THR A 25 -2.03 43.39 -3.93
C THR A 25 -1.37 42.06 -3.55
N SER A 26 -1.17 41.18 -4.52
CA SER A 26 -0.30 40.02 -4.36
C SER A 26 1.13 40.55 -4.16
N ARG A 27 1.54 40.68 -2.92
CA ARG A 27 2.97 40.84 -2.60
C ARG A 27 3.67 39.59 -3.07
N GLY A 28 4.39 39.69 -4.20
CA GLY A 28 5.23 38.59 -4.67
C GLY A 28 6.21 38.17 -3.57
N GLU A 29 6.15 36.92 -3.19
CA GLU A 29 7.12 36.33 -2.25
C GLU A 29 8.54 36.61 -2.78
N THR A 30 9.36 37.19 -1.96
CA THR A 30 10.75 37.47 -2.34
C THR A 30 11.53 36.15 -2.38
N ARG A 31 12.54 36.06 -3.24
CA ARG A 31 13.45 34.88 -3.32
C ARG A 31 14.01 34.49 -1.95
N ARG A 32 14.10 35.44 -1.02
CA ARG A 32 14.59 35.24 0.34
C ARG A 32 13.56 34.56 1.24
N GLU A 33 12.26 34.88 1.08
CA GLU A 33 11.15 34.25 1.82
C GLU A 33 10.89 32.83 1.31
N PHE A 34 10.99 32.61 0.00
CA PHE A 34 10.93 31.28 -0.59
C PHE A 34 12.09 30.39 -0.14
N GLY A 35 13.32 30.93 -0.12
CA GLY A 35 14.52 30.24 0.38
C GLY A 35 14.40 29.89 1.87
N ALA A 36 13.86 30.80 2.70
CA ALA A 36 13.67 30.57 4.13
C ALA A 36 12.61 29.47 4.39
N ARG A 37 11.50 29.43 3.64
CA ARG A 37 10.49 28.37 3.74
C ARG A 37 11.02 27.01 3.29
N LEU A 38 11.82 26.95 2.21
CA LEU A 38 12.48 25.73 1.76
C LEU A 38 13.48 25.21 2.83
N LEU A 39 14.28 26.12 3.42
CA LEU A 39 15.20 25.75 4.50
C LEU A 39 14.46 25.24 5.75
N THR A 40 13.37 25.90 6.13
CA THR A 40 12.54 25.48 7.28
C THR A 40 11.88 24.14 7.05
N SER A 41 11.42 23.88 5.82
CA SER A 41 10.84 22.58 5.42
C SER A 41 11.89 21.47 5.40
N MET A 42 13.10 21.74 4.90
CA MET A 42 14.20 20.78 4.91
C MET A 42 14.71 20.49 6.33
N ILE A 43 14.78 21.51 7.20
CA ILE A 43 15.16 21.34 8.60
C ILE A 43 14.08 20.56 9.37
N ALA A 44 12.80 20.84 9.13
CA ALA A 44 11.68 20.09 9.72
C ALA A 44 11.65 18.63 9.25
N TYR A 45 11.93 18.36 7.98
CA TYR A 45 12.02 17.01 7.43
C TYR A 45 13.25 16.28 7.98
N GLY A 46 14.41 16.91 8.01
CA GLY A 46 15.64 16.34 8.60
C GLY A 46 15.53 16.11 10.10
N LEU A 47 14.83 16.98 10.86
CA LEU A 47 14.57 16.78 12.28
C LEU A 47 13.55 15.66 12.52
N LEU A 48 12.53 15.51 11.67
CA LEU A 48 11.58 14.43 11.75
C LEU A 48 12.23 13.08 11.42
N GLU A 49 13.07 13.01 10.37
CA GLU A 49 13.89 11.83 10.09
C GLU A 49 14.88 11.53 11.24
N THR A 50 15.51 12.54 11.81
CA THR A 50 16.48 12.34 12.91
C THR A 50 15.79 11.95 14.22
N LEU A 51 14.57 12.42 14.48
CA LEU A 51 13.76 11.98 15.62
C LEU A 51 13.21 10.57 15.42
N LEU A 52 12.76 10.25 14.20
CA LEU A 52 12.33 8.90 13.83
C LEU A 52 13.52 7.92 13.86
N THR A 53 14.69 8.30 13.36
CA THR A 53 15.87 7.41 13.35
C THR A 53 16.55 7.32 14.71
N ARG A 54 16.60 8.39 15.53
CA ARG A 54 17.15 8.31 16.89
C ARG A 54 16.23 7.62 17.89
N GLY A 55 14.91 7.72 17.72
CA GLY A 55 13.96 6.91 18.49
C GLY A 55 13.98 5.42 18.10
N LEU A 56 14.45 5.09 16.89
CA LEU A 56 14.51 3.73 16.34
C LEU A 56 15.87 3.04 16.57
N LEU A 57 16.91 3.78 16.96
CA LEU A 57 18.26 3.23 17.23
C LEU A 57 18.56 3.08 18.72
N ALA A 58 17.60 3.35 19.61
CA ALA A 58 17.70 2.85 20.97
C ALA A 58 17.61 1.31 20.86
N ASP A 59 18.70 0.64 21.19
CA ASP A 59 18.83 -0.80 21.41
C ASP A 59 17.97 -1.17 22.65
N GLY A 60 16.66 -0.97 22.51
CA GLY A 60 15.66 -1.08 23.53
C GLY A 60 14.70 -2.18 23.16
N ASP A 61 14.79 -3.28 23.91
CA ASP A 61 13.76 -4.29 24.10
C ASP A 61 13.06 -4.71 22.78
N LYS A 62 13.63 -5.68 22.09
CA LYS A 62 12.90 -6.44 21.08
C LYS A 62 11.69 -7.04 21.77
N GLY A 63 10.58 -6.29 21.75
CA GLY A 63 9.36 -6.70 22.40
C GLY A 63 9.01 -8.10 21.95
N THR A 64 8.40 -8.90 22.81
CA THR A 64 7.95 -10.24 22.45
C THR A 64 7.14 -10.17 21.16
N ILE A 65 7.15 -11.23 20.35
CA ILE A 65 6.38 -11.28 19.09
C ILE A 65 4.90 -10.95 19.33
N GLY A 66 4.36 -11.25 20.51
CA GLY A 66 3.00 -10.88 20.89
C GLY A 66 2.81 -9.37 20.99
N LYS A 67 3.75 -8.63 21.56
CA LYS A 67 3.71 -7.15 21.58
C LYS A 67 3.79 -6.56 20.16
N TRP A 68 4.59 -7.16 19.29
CA TRP A 68 4.68 -6.78 17.88
C TRP A 68 3.32 -6.91 17.16
N PHE A 69 2.62 -8.04 17.37
CA PHE A 69 1.28 -8.21 16.81
C PHE A 69 0.24 -7.27 17.45
N ALA A 70 0.37 -6.97 18.76
CA ALA A 70 -0.52 -6.03 19.43
C ALA A 70 -0.36 -4.61 18.87
N GLU A 71 0.87 -4.15 18.65
CA GLU A 71 1.15 -2.84 18.03
C GLU A 71 0.61 -2.78 16.59
N LEU A 72 0.76 -3.86 15.82
CA LEU A 72 0.18 -3.96 14.48
C LEU A 72 -1.35 -3.90 14.51
N ALA A 73 -1.98 -4.54 15.49
CA ALA A 73 -3.44 -4.50 15.67
C ALA A 73 -3.93 -3.09 16.03
N GLU A 74 -3.23 -2.39 16.92
CA GLU A 74 -3.53 -1.00 17.29
C GLU A 74 -3.45 -0.08 16.07
N MET A 75 -2.36 -0.16 15.31
CA MET A 75 -2.21 0.62 14.07
C MET A 75 -3.31 0.33 13.05
N SER A 76 -3.72 -0.94 12.92
CA SER A 76 -4.81 -1.33 12.02
C SER A 76 -6.16 -0.78 12.47
N ASN A 77 -6.41 -0.74 13.78
CA ASN A 77 -7.60 -0.08 14.36
C ASN A 77 -7.59 1.44 14.09
N ASP A 78 -6.43 2.08 14.22
CA ASP A 78 -6.28 3.52 13.95
C ASP A 78 -6.49 3.87 12.48
N LEU A 79 -6.04 3.00 11.56
CA LEU A 79 -6.31 3.16 10.12
C LEU A 79 -7.81 3.03 9.83
N HIS A 80 -8.49 1.98 10.33
CA HIS A 80 -9.94 1.83 10.19
C HIS A 80 -10.74 2.95 10.88
N GLY A 81 -10.21 3.50 11.97
CA GLY A 81 -10.79 4.63 12.69
C GLY A 81 -10.50 5.99 12.05
N GLN A 82 -9.88 6.03 10.87
CA GLN A 82 -9.48 7.25 10.15
C GLN A 82 -8.57 8.20 10.97
N LYS A 83 -7.84 7.66 11.95
CA LYS A 83 -6.85 8.41 12.74
C LYS A 83 -5.49 8.48 12.03
N LEU A 84 -5.24 7.54 11.09
CA LEU A 84 -4.05 7.49 10.26
C LEU A 84 -4.45 7.53 8.79
N LYS A 85 -3.66 8.22 7.98
CA LYS A 85 -3.69 8.07 6.52
C LYS A 85 -2.99 6.78 6.11
N ASP A 86 -3.33 6.24 4.95
CA ASP A 86 -2.75 5.01 4.41
C ASP A 86 -1.23 5.07 4.25
N THR A 87 -0.68 6.19 3.78
CA THR A 87 0.77 6.39 3.66
C THR A 87 1.47 6.52 5.01
N GLU A 88 0.80 7.09 6.02
CA GLU A 88 1.30 7.16 7.38
C GLU A 88 1.28 5.78 8.04
N PHE A 89 0.19 5.03 7.84
CA PHE A 89 0.11 3.63 8.26
C PHE A 89 1.22 2.79 7.63
N GLN A 90 1.47 2.94 6.32
CA GLN A 90 2.56 2.28 5.62
C GLN A 90 3.92 2.57 6.27
N ALA A 91 4.22 3.83 6.56
CA ALA A 91 5.47 4.23 7.18
C ALA A 91 5.64 3.65 8.60
N ARG A 92 4.55 3.64 9.40
CA ARG A 92 4.56 3.02 10.74
C ARG A 92 4.70 1.51 10.68
N MET A 93 4.01 0.85 9.73
CA MET A 93 4.16 -0.59 9.49
C MET A 93 5.59 -0.94 9.10
N GLU A 94 6.22 -0.17 8.22
CA GLU A 94 7.61 -0.36 7.85
C GLU A 94 8.54 -0.25 9.06
N ALA A 95 8.35 0.76 9.91
CA ALA A 95 9.12 0.94 11.14
C ALA A 95 8.91 -0.22 12.14
N LEU A 96 7.69 -0.71 12.28
CA LEU A 96 7.36 -1.86 13.11
C LEU A 96 8.02 -3.13 12.57
N TYR A 97 7.94 -3.37 11.26
CA TYR A 97 8.47 -4.56 10.61
C TYR A 97 10.01 -4.64 10.71
N ARG A 98 10.71 -3.49 10.68
CA ARG A 98 12.18 -3.43 10.89
C ARG A 98 12.61 -3.89 12.28
N ARG A 99 11.73 -3.89 13.27
CA ARG A 99 12.01 -4.30 14.66
C ARG A 99 11.67 -5.76 14.95
N VAL A 100 11.04 -6.47 14.00
CA VAL A 100 10.65 -7.86 14.22
C VAL A 100 11.90 -8.75 14.35
N ASP A 101 11.86 -9.67 15.31
CA ASP A 101 12.78 -10.79 15.32
C ASP A 101 12.27 -11.87 14.36
N LEU A 102 13.00 -12.10 13.26
CA LEU A 102 12.58 -13.06 12.24
C LEU A 102 12.43 -14.46 12.83
N SER A 103 13.30 -14.87 13.75
CA SER A 103 13.25 -16.22 14.33
C SER A 103 12.00 -16.40 15.18
N GLU A 104 11.62 -15.38 15.95
CA GLU A 104 10.39 -15.40 16.75
C GLU A 104 9.14 -15.37 15.83
N LEU A 105 9.16 -14.62 14.74
CA LEU A 105 8.07 -14.61 13.76
C LEU A 105 7.92 -15.97 13.10
N VAL A 106 9.00 -16.59 12.62
CA VAL A 106 9.03 -17.91 12.00
C VAL A 106 8.47 -18.97 12.97
N LYS A 107 8.85 -18.90 14.25
CA LYS A 107 8.34 -19.77 15.30
C LYS A 107 6.85 -19.54 15.58
N ALA A 108 6.44 -18.27 15.68
CA ALA A 108 5.04 -17.92 15.98
C ALA A 108 4.07 -18.41 14.87
N VAL A 109 4.49 -18.34 13.61
CA VAL A 109 3.68 -18.83 12.47
C VAL A 109 3.86 -20.33 12.21
N ARG A 110 4.76 -21.00 12.94
CA ARG A 110 5.09 -22.43 12.78
C ARG A 110 5.49 -22.78 11.35
N LEU A 111 6.45 -22.01 10.80
CA LEU A 111 6.82 -22.11 9.39
C LEU A 111 7.20 -23.53 8.96
N ASP A 112 7.94 -24.28 9.79
CA ASP A 112 8.36 -25.65 9.47
C ASP A 112 7.17 -26.61 9.28
N ASP A 113 6.10 -26.44 10.07
CA ASP A 113 4.87 -27.21 9.95
C ASP A 113 4.12 -26.85 8.68
N LEU A 114 4.03 -25.54 8.37
CA LEU A 114 3.40 -25.05 7.16
C LEU A 114 4.14 -25.50 5.91
N GLU A 115 5.48 -25.49 5.92
CA GLU A 115 6.29 -25.96 4.82
C GLU A 115 6.06 -27.45 4.53
N ARG A 116 6.01 -28.29 5.58
CA ARG A 116 5.72 -29.71 5.42
C ARG A 116 4.31 -30.02 4.94
N ALA A 117 3.33 -29.21 5.38
CA ALA A 117 1.92 -29.43 5.07
C ALA A 117 1.47 -28.83 3.73
N THR A 118 2.22 -27.86 3.19
CA THR A 118 1.77 -27.09 2.03
C THR A 118 2.21 -27.75 0.73
N ARG A 119 1.22 -28.09 -0.12
CA ARG A 119 1.49 -28.45 -1.52
C ARG A 119 1.64 -27.14 -2.33
N LEU A 120 2.86 -26.92 -2.83
CA LEU A 120 3.14 -25.74 -3.65
C LEU A 120 2.50 -25.91 -5.05
N PRO A 121 1.78 -24.86 -5.55
CA PRO A 121 1.12 -24.90 -6.84
C PRO A 121 2.13 -24.86 -8.00
N ASP A 122 1.68 -25.28 -9.17
CA ASP A 122 2.46 -25.19 -10.41
C ASP A 122 2.28 -23.84 -11.12
N ASN A 123 1.33 -23.01 -10.62
CA ASN A 123 1.07 -21.67 -11.13
C ASN A 123 0.76 -20.73 -9.95
N GLY A 124 1.39 -19.56 -9.92
CA GLY A 124 1.19 -18.54 -8.88
C GLY A 124 1.70 -18.97 -7.50
N ALA A 125 1.09 -18.41 -6.48
CA ALA A 125 1.40 -18.66 -5.07
C ALA A 125 0.22 -19.30 -4.35
N ALA A 126 0.49 -20.29 -3.49
CA ALA A 126 -0.49 -20.71 -2.49
C ALA A 126 -0.61 -19.65 -1.40
N SER A 127 -1.82 -19.46 -0.90
CA SER A 127 -2.11 -18.64 0.28
C SER A 127 -2.50 -19.54 1.43
N VAL A 128 -1.71 -19.54 2.50
CA VAL A 128 -1.89 -20.43 3.66
C VAL A 128 -2.16 -19.58 4.91
N GLY A 129 -3.27 -19.88 5.57
CA GLY A 129 -3.60 -19.28 6.87
C GLY A 129 -2.73 -19.87 7.99
N PHE A 130 -2.53 -19.10 9.05
CA PHE A 130 -1.88 -19.53 10.29
C PHE A 130 -2.60 -18.99 11.50
N ASP A 131 -2.39 -19.63 12.64
CA ASP A 131 -3.08 -19.32 13.90
C ASP A 131 -2.14 -18.62 14.88
N LEU A 132 -2.63 -17.57 15.51
CA LEU A 132 -1.93 -16.79 16.53
C LEU A 132 -2.57 -16.90 17.93
N ARG A 133 -3.64 -17.69 18.09
CA ARG A 133 -4.39 -17.77 19.34
C ARG A 133 -3.55 -18.24 20.53
N ASN A 134 -2.49 -18.99 20.27
CA ASN A 134 -1.58 -19.50 21.30
C ASN A 134 -0.31 -18.64 21.47
N VAL A 135 -0.25 -17.46 20.83
CA VAL A 135 0.87 -16.54 20.99
C VAL A 135 0.49 -15.53 22.07
N GLU A 136 1.20 -15.60 23.18
CA GLU A 136 0.96 -14.70 24.32
C GLU A 136 1.11 -13.24 23.93
N GLY A 137 0.17 -12.39 24.35
CA GLY A 137 0.16 -10.95 24.07
C GLY A 137 -0.49 -10.56 22.75
N VAL A 138 -0.91 -11.51 21.90
CA VAL A 138 -1.69 -11.22 20.70
C VAL A 138 -3.15 -10.95 21.06
N PRO A 139 -3.75 -9.82 20.58
CA PRO A 139 -5.16 -9.56 20.79
C PRO A 139 -6.07 -10.66 20.22
N ALA A 140 -7.18 -10.95 20.89
CA ALA A 140 -8.14 -11.94 20.44
C ALA A 140 -8.81 -11.57 19.11
N GLU A 141 -9.02 -10.27 18.90
CA GLU A 141 -9.59 -9.72 17.66
C GLU A 141 -8.55 -8.94 16.89
N LEU A 142 -8.40 -9.27 15.62
CA LEU A 142 -7.46 -8.62 14.70
C LEU A 142 -8.25 -8.02 13.54
N ARG A 143 -8.13 -6.69 13.34
CA ARG A 143 -8.76 -5.99 12.23
C ARG A 143 -7.83 -5.93 11.01
N PHE A 144 -7.10 -7.01 10.79
CA PHE A 144 -6.30 -7.23 9.60
C PHE A 144 -6.34 -8.70 9.18
N GLY A 145 -6.27 -8.94 7.89
CA GLY A 145 -6.07 -10.28 7.35
C GLY A 145 -4.58 -10.66 7.40
N LYS A 146 -4.32 -11.95 7.54
CA LYS A 146 -2.96 -12.49 7.60
C LYS A 146 -2.85 -13.81 6.88
N GLN A 147 -1.76 -14.03 6.18
CA GLN A 147 -1.48 -15.26 5.43
C GLN A 147 0.01 -15.41 5.16
N ILE A 148 0.41 -16.58 4.74
CA ILE A 148 1.74 -16.83 4.18
C ILE A 148 1.55 -17.22 2.72
N PHE A 149 2.21 -16.50 1.82
CA PHE A 149 2.33 -16.90 0.45
C PHE A 149 3.49 -17.88 0.29
N CYS A 150 3.21 -19.00 -0.38
CA CYS A 150 4.17 -20.06 -0.60
C CYS A 150 4.24 -20.35 -2.10
N MET A 151 5.46 -20.46 -2.66
CA MET A 151 5.64 -20.70 -4.10
C MET A 151 6.95 -21.39 -4.44
N LYS A 152 6.94 -22.05 -5.59
CA LYS A 152 8.13 -22.64 -6.20
C LYS A 152 8.94 -21.58 -6.94
N GLN A 153 10.19 -21.90 -7.26
CA GLN A 153 11.04 -21.09 -8.12
C GLN A 153 10.35 -20.74 -9.44
N GLY A 154 10.49 -19.51 -9.87
CA GLY A 154 9.88 -18.97 -11.09
C GLY A 154 8.37 -18.74 -10.99
N ARG A 155 7.74 -19.00 -9.83
CA ARG A 155 6.32 -18.66 -9.56
C ARG A 155 6.23 -17.34 -8.85
N SER A 156 5.07 -16.71 -8.92
CA SER A 156 4.94 -15.36 -8.40
C SER A 156 3.63 -15.05 -7.67
N ILE A 157 3.71 -14.08 -6.78
CA ILE A 157 2.57 -13.22 -6.46
C ILE A 157 2.46 -12.28 -7.63
N VAL A 158 1.49 -12.54 -8.52
CA VAL A 158 1.36 -11.88 -9.84
C VAL A 158 1.20 -10.36 -9.72
N PRO A 159 1.55 -9.57 -10.76
CA PRO A 159 1.45 -8.12 -10.73
C PRO A 159 0.04 -7.65 -10.41
N HIS A 160 -0.12 -6.89 -9.33
CA HIS A 160 -1.39 -6.29 -8.97
C HIS A 160 -1.20 -5.03 -8.13
N GLY A 161 -2.13 -4.12 -8.24
CA GLY A 161 -2.31 -2.99 -7.33
C GLY A 161 -3.41 -3.26 -6.32
N HIS A 162 -3.64 -2.29 -5.47
CA HIS A 162 -4.68 -2.32 -4.46
C HIS A 162 -5.69 -1.18 -4.62
N ALA A 163 -6.90 -1.40 -4.14
CA ALA A 163 -7.93 -0.40 -3.94
C ALA A 163 -8.47 -0.54 -2.51
N ASN A 164 -8.45 0.55 -1.75
CA ASN A 164 -8.86 0.59 -0.34
C ASN A 164 -8.21 -0.52 0.50
N MET A 165 -6.88 -0.69 0.34
CA MET A 165 -6.15 -1.78 0.96
C MET A 165 -4.68 -1.41 1.18
N CYS A 166 -4.20 -1.57 2.41
CA CYS A 166 -2.78 -1.50 2.77
C CYS A 166 -2.25 -2.91 3.05
N THR A 167 -0.99 -3.18 2.70
CA THR A 167 -0.38 -4.48 2.96
C THR A 167 1.10 -4.37 3.30
N GLY A 168 1.60 -5.34 4.04
CA GLY A 168 3.02 -5.49 4.35
C GLY A 168 3.47 -6.93 4.24
N PHE A 169 4.71 -7.10 3.81
CA PHE A 169 5.37 -8.38 3.58
C PHE A 169 6.66 -8.48 4.37
N ILE A 170 6.96 -9.68 4.87
CA ILE A 170 8.29 -10.08 5.34
C ILE A 170 8.64 -11.39 4.67
N VAL A 171 9.79 -11.46 4.04
CA VAL A 171 10.31 -12.74 3.52
C VAL A 171 10.72 -13.61 4.69
N LEU A 172 10.05 -14.74 4.87
CA LEU A 172 10.37 -15.71 5.93
C LEU A 172 11.49 -16.67 5.50
N LYS A 173 11.43 -17.12 4.23
CA LYS A 173 12.38 -18.08 3.67
C LYS A 173 12.53 -17.85 2.16
N GLY A 174 13.73 -18.04 1.64
CA GLY A 174 14.04 -17.93 0.21
C GLY A 174 14.44 -16.51 -0.21
N THR A 175 14.46 -16.31 -1.51
CA THR A 175 14.79 -15.04 -2.17
C THR A 175 13.76 -14.75 -3.25
N PHE A 176 13.46 -13.46 -3.43
CA PHE A 176 12.46 -13.00 -4.37
C PHE A 176 12.96 -11.82 -5.19
N HIS A 177 12.58 -11.74 -6.45
CA HIS A 177 12.68 -10.51 -7.22
C HIS A 177 11.38 -9.73 -6.97
N GLY A 178 11.48 -8.61 -6.29
CA GLY A 178 10.34 -7.73 -5.98
C GLY A 178 10.39 -6.46 -6.82
N ARG A 179 9.25 -6.11 -7.41
CA ARG A 179 9.06 -4.90 -8.20
C ARG A 179 7.86 -4.15 -7.67
N HIS A 180 8.01 -2.84 -7.46
CA HIS A 180 6.92 -1.96 -7.05
C HIS A 180 6.78 -0.79 -7.99
N TYR A 181 5.56 -0.24 -8.01
CA TYR A 181 5.24 0.91 -8.84
C TYR A 181 4.20 1.78 -8.11
N ASP A 182 4.32 3.09 -8.23
CA ASP A 182 3.22 4.00 -7.91
C ASP A 182 2.19 3.95 -9.02
N ARG A 183 0.92 3.83 -8.68
CA ARG A 183 -0.20 4.01 -9.60
C ARG A 183 -0.52 5.50 -9.69
N VAL A 184 -0.07 6.14 -10.78
CA VAL A 184 -0.18 7.60 -10.98
C VAL A 184 -1.57 7.99 -11.47
N GLU A 185 -2.14 7.19 -12.38
CA GLU A 185 -3.44 7.48 -13.01
C GLU A 185 -4.19 6.20 -13.36
N SER A 186 -5.51 6.24 -13.27
CA SER A 186 -6.41 5.18 -13.75
C SER A 186 -7.15 5.66 -14.99
N GLN A 187 -6.92 4.97 -16.11
CA GLN A 187 -7.62 5.14 -17.39
C GLN A 187 -8.58 3.97 -17.62
N PRO A 188 -9.53 4.01 -18.56
CA PRO A 188 -10.48 2.92 -18.79
C PRO A 188 -9.82 1.55 -18.94
N GLU A 189 -8.82 1.41 -19.83
CA GLU A 189 -8.16 0.15 -20.18
C GLU A 189 -6.77 -0.03 -19.56
N HIS A 190 -6.19 1.02 -18.97
CA HIS A 190 -4.82 1.04 -18.50
C HIS A 190 -4.69 1.76 -17.16
N TYR A 191 -3.59 1.47 -16.46
CA TYR A 191 -3.03 2.31 -15.41
C TYR A 191 -1.75 2.96 -15.93
N LEU A 192 -1.50 4.23 -15.58
CA LEU A 192 -0.17 4.79 -15.68
C LEU A 192 0.55 4.50 -14.37
N ILE A 193 1.64 3.74 -14.46
CA ILE A 193 2.44 3.35 -13.30
C ILE A 193 3.86 3.87 -13.43
N LYS A 194 4.49 4.17 -12.29
CA LYS A 194 5.87 4.62 -12.19
C LYS A 194 6.69 3.64 -11.38
N PRO A 195 7.79 3.06 -11.90
CA PRO A 195 8.66 2.17 -11.13
C PRO A 195 9.23 2.88 -9.89
N THR A 196 9.20 2.22 -8.74
CA THR A 196 9.74 2.71 -7.47
C THR A 196 10.78 1.77 -6.88
N ILE A 197 10.54 0.45 -6.92
CA ILE A 197 11.45 -0.58 -6.43
C ILE A 197 11.61 -1.66 -7.50
N ASP A 198 12.87 -2.07 -7.73
CA ASP A 198 13.23 -3.22 -8.55
C ASP A 198 14.50 -3.83 -7.96
N ARG A 199 14.34 -4.86 -7.11
CA ARG A 199 15.46 -5.51 -6.42
C ARG A 199 15.15 -6.91 -5.92
N THR A 200 16.20 -7.61 -5.52
CA THR A 200 16.09 -8.87 -4.78
C THR A 200 15.78 -8.60 -3.31
N PHE A 201 14.86 -9.40 -2.77
CA PHE A 201 14.50 -9.48 -1.36
C PHE A 201 14.94 -10.84 -0.80
N LYS A 202 15.52 -10.84 0.41
CA LYS A 202 16.00 -12.03 1.13
C LYS A 202 15.26 -12.21 2.43
N ALA A 203 15.41 -13.35 3.08
CA ALA A 203 14.81 -13.60 4.40
C ALA A 203 15.11 -12.47 5.39
N GLY A 204 14.09 -12.01 6.09
CA GLY A 204 14.11 -10.86 6.99
C GLY A 204 13.87 -9.50 6.31
N GLU A 205 13.95 -9.41 4.98
CA GLU A 205 13.63 -8.17 4.29
C GLU A 205 12.13 -8.00 4.12
N LEU A 206 11.70 -6.75 4.12
CA LEU A 206 10.31 -6.34 4.16
C LEU A 206 9.93 -5.45 2.99
N SER A 207 8.64 -5.36 2.74
CA SER A 207 8.02 -4.44 1.80
C SER A 207 6.65 -4.03 2.33
N THR A 208 6.29 -2.76 2.15
CA THR A 208 5.00 -2.20 2.56
C THR A 208 4.38 -1.42 1.42
N ILE A 209 3.06 -1.40 1.37
CA ILE A 209 2.27 -0.89 0.23
C ILE A 209 1.02 -0.22 0.78
N SER A 210 0.64 0.91 0.18
CA SER A 210 -0.63 1.57 0.41
C SER A 210 -1.33 1.96 -0.89
N ASP A 211 -2.50 2.56 -0.83
CA ASP A 211 -3.19 3.00 -2.04
C ASP A 211 -2.46 4.13 -2.76
N HIS A 212 -1.69 4.94 -2.03
CA HIS A 212 -1.04 6.14 -2.56
C HIS A 212 0.48 6.05 -2.69
N LYS A 213 1.09 4.93 -2.25
CA LYS A 213 2.53 4.72 -2.38
C LYS A 213 2.85 3.25 -2.59
N ASP A 214 3.72 2.97 -3.57
CA ASP A 214 4.13 1.61 -3.96
C ASP A 214 2.94 0.68 -4.26
N ASN A 215 1.80 1.26 -4.68
CA ASN A 215 0.49 0.60 -4.77
C ASN A 215 0.53 -0.71 -5.56
N VAL A 216 1.27 -0.76 -6.67
CA VAL A 216 1.40 -1.95 -7.50
C VAL A 216 2.66 -2.72 -7.14
N HIS A 217 2.54 -4.02 -7.02
CA HIS A 217 3.68 -4.87 -6.72
C HIS A 217 3.61 -6.23 -7.41
N TRP A 218 4.78 -6.86 -7.52
CA TRP A 218 5.01 -8.17 -8.11
C TRP A 218 6.20 -8.85 -7.43
N PHE A 219 6.04 -10.08 -6.93
CA PHE A 219 7.10 -10.85 -6.28
C PHE A 219 7.25 -12.19 -6.97
N GLU A 220 8.41 -12.47 -7.54
CA GLU A 220 8.79 -13.71 -8.20
C GLU A 220 9.82 -14.47 -7.35
N ALA A 221 9.59 -15.75 -7.06
CA ALA A 221 10.51 -16.57 -6.30
C ALA A 221 11.76 -16.93 -7.12
N LEU A 222 12.94 -16.64 -6.59
CA LEU A 222 14.23 -16.96 -7.20
C LEU A 222 14.84 -18.25 -6.64
N SER A 223 14.51 -18.61 -5.39
CA SER A 223 14.94 -19.85 -4.74
C SER A 223 13.97 -20.99 -5.03
N GLU A 224 14.40 -22.24 -4.83
CA GLU A 224 13.61 -23.46 -5.04
C GLU A 224 12.21 -23.37 -4.41
N THR A 225 12.16 -22.86 -3.18
CA THR A 225 10.91 -22.51 -2.48
C THR A 225 11.02 -21.14 -1.84
N GLY A 226 9.89 -20.44 -1.72
CA GLY A 226 9.81 -19.15 -1.09
C GLY A 226 8.57 -18.99 -0.23
N PHE A 227 8.73 -18.34 0.94
CA PHE A 227 7.67 -18.10 1.91
C PHE A 227 7.67 -16.64 2.32
N VAL A 228 6.53 -15.98 2.16
CA VAL A 228 6.35 -14.56 2.47
C VAL A 228 5.18 -14.40 3.44
N PHE A 229 5.48 -13.91 4.65
CA PHE A 229 4.47 -13.46 5.59
C PHE A 229 3.79 -12.21 5.05
N ASN A 230 2.47 -12.18 5.07
CA ASN A 230 1.68 -11.06 4.61
C ASN A 230 0.60 -10.68 5.61
N VAL A 231 0.48 -9.38 5.83
CA VAL A 231 -0.65 -8.76 6.52
C VAL A 231 -1.31 -7.76 5.59
N HIS A 232 -2.63 -7.69 5.62
CA HIS A 232 -3.39 -6.72 4.84
C HIS A 232 -4.56 -6.15 5.64
N VAL A 233 -4.81 -4.86 5.48
CA VAL A 233 -5.96 -4.12 6.00
C VAL A 233 -6.81 -3.71 4.80
N VAL A 234 -8.03 -4.22 4.72
CA VAL A 234 -8.94 -4.03 3.57
C VAL A 234 -10.16 -3.24 3.99
N GLY A 235 -10.65 -2.34 3.13
CA GLY A 235 -11.86 -1.56 3.40
C GLY A 235 -11.65 -0.59 4.57
N TYR A 236 -10.46 -0.02 4.68
CA TYR A 236 -10.12 0.87 5.80
C TYR A 236 -10.78 2.24 5.67
N ASP A 237 -11.06 2.69 4.46
CA ASP A 237 -11.76 3.97 4.20
C ASP A 237 -13.21 3.70 3.76
N PRO A 238 -14.20 3.99 4.63
CA PRO A 238 -15.61 3.78 4.31
C PRO A 238 -16.16 4.76 3.28
N SER A 239 -15.44 5.83 2.96
CA SER A 239 -15.85 6.81 1.93
C SER A 239 -15.60 6.30 0.51
N ILE A 240 -14.71 5.33 0.33
CA ILE A 240 -14.40 4.72 -0.96
C ILE A 240 -15.52 3.73 -1.31
N GLN A 241 -16.28 4.05 -2.36
CA GLN A 241 -17.40 3.21 -2.83
C GLN A 241 -16.95 2.07 -3.78
N GLU A 242 -15.75 2.17 -4.33
CA GLU A 242 -15.21 1.15 -5.21
C GLU A 242 -14.92 -0.16 -4.43
N PRO A 243 -15.07 -1.33 -5.05
CA PRO A 243 -14.75 -2.59 -4.40
C PRO A 243 -13.30 -2.62 -3.92
N SER A 244 -13.11 -2.89 -2.64
CA SER A 244 -11.79 -3.08 -2.05
C SER A 244 -11.15 -4.38 -2.56
N GLY A 245 -9.84 -4.37 -2.81
CA GLY A 245 -9.13 -5.58 -3.21
C GLY A 245 -8.02 -5.35 -4.24
N ARG A 246 -7.80 -6.37 -5.05
CA ARG A 246 -6.70 -6.41 -6.02
C ARG A 246 -7.11 -5.90 -7.40
N LEU A 247 -6.21 -5.15 -8.02
CA LEU A 247 -6.31 -4.58 -9.37
C LEU A 247 -5.20 -5.18 -10.22
N TYR A 248 -5.51 -6.18 -11.05
CA TYR A 248 -4.52 -6.89 -11.87
C TYR A 248 -4.14 -6.09 -13.11
N LEU A 249 -2.86 -6.15 -13.49
CA LEU A 249 -2.32 -5.38 -14.62
C LEU A 249 -1.06 -6.02 -15.22
N ASP A 250 -0.73 -5.59 -16.42
CA ASP A 250 0.51 -5.93 -17.11
C ASP A 250 1.54 -4.80 -16.93
N PRO A 251 2.57 -4.96 -16.08
CA PRO A 251 3.58 -3.92 -15.86
C PRO A 251 4.58 -3.79 -17.03
N ASN A 252 4.58 -4.72 -17.99
CA ASN A 252 5.46 -4.71 -19.16
C ASN A 252 4.83 -3.99 -20.37
N GLY A 253 4.04 -2.94 -20.11
CA GLY A 253 3.42 -2.12 -21.13
C GLY A 253 4.37 -1.12 -21.79
N GLU A 254 3.79 -0.26 -22.64
CA GLU A 254 4.51 0.81 -23.34
C GLU A 254 5.11 1.81 -22.35
N LYS A 255 6.41 2.10 -22.51
CA LYS A 255 7.06 3.20 -21.78
C LYS A 255 6.69 4.52 -22.42
N VAL A 256 6.16 5.45 -21.61
CA VAL A 256 5.74 6.77 -22.02
C VAL A 256 6.57 7.87 -21.34
N ALA A 257 6.33 9.14 -21.72
CA ALA A 257 7.07 10.26 -21.14
C ALA A 257 7.04 10.29 -19.60
N GLY A 258 8.09 10.83 -18.98
CA GLY A 258 8.20 10.93 -17.52
C GLY A 258 8.58 9.64 -16.81
N GLY A 259 9.03 8.60 -17.54
CA GLY A 259 9.40 7.31 -16.98
C GLY A 259 8.21 6.46 -16.55
N LEU A 260 7.02 6.78 -17.06
CA LEU A 260 5.79 6.05 -16.80
C LEU A 260 5.66 4.83 -17.73
N ILE A 261 4.86 3.87 -17.29
CA ILE A 261 4.47 2.70 -18.07
C ILE A 261 2.95 2.69 -18.21
N ARG A 262 2.46 2.53 -19.44
CA ARG A 262 1.04 2.30 -19.73
C ARG A 262 0.74 0.83 -19.52
N ALA A 263 0.32 0.47 -18.32
CA ALA A 263 0.07 -0.89 -17.88
C ALA A 263 -1.37 -1.30 -18.20
N LYS A 264 -1.58 -2.29 -19.07
CA LYS A 264 -2.91 -2.78 -19.43
C LYS A 264 -3.60 -3.41 -18.21
N LYS A 265 -4.87 -3.08 -17.98
CA LYS A 265 -5.72 -3.77 -17.00
C LYS A 265 -5.95 -5.21 -17.43
N MET A 266 -5.90 -6.14 -16.49
CA MET A 266 -6.07 -7.56 -16.74
C MET A 266 -7.10 -8.15 -15.77
N SER A 267 -7.71 -9.25 -16.16
CA SER A 267 -8.41 -10.12 -15.22
C SER A 267 -7.41 -10.91 -14.38
N SER A 268 -7.86 -11.43 -13.25
CA SER A 268 -7.02 -12.32 -12.40
C SER A 268 -6.51 -13.53 -13.20
N SER A 269 -7.38 -14.15 -14.01
CA SER A 269 -7.03 -15.33 -14.82
C SER A 269 -5.95 -15.04 -15.87
N GLU A 270 -6.07 -13.93 -16.59
CA GLU A 270 -5.06 -13.51 -17.57
C GLU A 270 -3.70 -13.23 -16.89
N CYS A 271 -3.74 -12.55 -15.74
CA CYS A 271 -2.53 -12.23 -15.00
C CYS A 271 -1.82 -13.48 -14.48
N HIS A 272 -2.56 -14.44 -13.92
CA HIS A 272 -2.00 -15.72 -13.49
C HIS A 272 -1.51 -16.58 -14.67
N ALA A 273 -2.21 -16.58 -15.81
CA ALA A 273 -1.75 -17.28 -16.99
C ALA A 273 -0.41 -16.74 -17.53
N LYS A 274 -0.18 -15.42 -17.38
CA LYS A 274 1.04 -14.77 -17.90
C LYS A 274 2.19 -14.76 -16.89
N TYR A 275 1.91 -14.58 -15.62
CA TYR A 275 2.90 -14.28 -14.58
C TYR A 275 2.93 -15.27 -13.40
N GLY A 276 1.98 -16.18 -13.33
CA GLY A 276 1.85 -17.16 -12.25
C GLY A 276 2.86 -18.29 -12.21
#